data_3df9d0db8d8a73f9aa5e89495e1ca65c
#
_entry.id   3df9d0db8d8a73f9aa5e89495e1ca65c
#
_cell.length_a   1.000
_cell.length_b   1.000
_cell.length_c   1.000
_cell.angle_alpha   90.00
_cell.angle_beta   90.00
_cell.angle_gamma   90.00
#
_symmetry.space_group_name_H-M   'P 1'
#
loop_
_entity.id
_entity.type
_entity.pdbx_description
1 polymer ?
#
loop_
_entity_poly.entity_id
_entity_poly.type
_entity_poly.pdbx_seq_one_letter_code
_entity_poly.pdbx_strand_id
1 'polypeptide(L)'
;LLTRFAFASDTQDNSITGYIENSGGIGSHACLSAGDYGYVCGGWRSTGGLSDDASKVSTVSDSNSTPSSDLSRPCYQMAPATDNVHGYLANGYIGGSPAGSTRIERMSFASEVNSGEIGNTASEGLTGSSGISSSTHAYIPGIQSAVTSVHYSHAVKYAFASSGITTSNAFAQGLVSDRFSFGCASSTSAGFLAMGATTTNTQYNTVDTFLFASDTAVSNIGTLSRNGRDIADAHV
;
A
#
# COMPACT_ATOMS: atom_id res chain seq x y z
N LEU A 1 16.10 -10.48 0.01
CA LEU A 1 16.88 -10.04 1.17
C LEU A 1 16.02 -9.08 1.98
N LEU A 2 15.85 -9.35 3.26
CA LEU A 2 15.23 -8.45 4.22
C LEU A 2 16.32 -7.75 5.02
N THR A 3 16.13 -6.48 5.29
CA THR A 3 17.02 -5.68 6.13
C THR A 3 16.20 -5.07 7.25
N ARG A 4 16.68 -5.17 8.47
CA ARG A 4 16.07 -4.57 9.66
C ARG A 4 16.82 -3.29 10.04
N PHE A 5 16.05 -2.27 10.41
CA PHE A 5 16.57 -1.08 11.07
C PHE A 5 16.12 -1.06 12.53
N ALA A 6 17.05 -0.87 13.44
CA ALA A 6 16.75 -0.67 14.84
C ALA A 6 16.50 0.82 15.10
N PHE A 7 15.24 1.23 15.30
CA PHE A 7 14.87 2.63 15.54
C PHE A 7 15.58 3.26 16.76
N ALA A 8 15.90 2.44 17.75
CA ALA A 8 16.56 2.93 18.97
C ALA A 8 18.04 3.32 18.75
N SER A 9 18.68 2.81 17.72
CA SER A 9 20.12 3.01 17.47
C SER A 9 20.45 3.49 16.06
N ASP A 10 19.45 3.66 15.20
CA ASP A 10 19.61 3.98 13.76
C ASP A 10 20.62 3.03 13.06
N THR A 11 20.72 1.80 13.54
CA THR A 11 21.64 0.79 12.98
C THR A 11 20.92 -0.16 12.04
N GLN A 12 21.56 -0.46 10.94
CA GLN A 12 21.12 -1.47 10.00
C GLN A 12 21.64 -2.84 10.43
N ASP A 13 20.74 -3.82 10.49
CA ASP A 13 21.08 -5.22 10.73
C ASP A 13 20.74 -6.04 9.48
N ASN A 14 21.74 -6.61 8.86
CA ASN A 14 21.62 -7.46 7.67
C ASN A 14 21.56 -8.96 8.01
N SER A 15 21.41 -9.31 9.28
CA SER A 15 21.44 -10.69 9.76
C SER A 15 20.12 -11.44 9.59
N ILE A 16 19.08 -10.83 9.03
CA ILE A 16 17.83 -11.53 8.73
C ILE A 16 18.08 -12.58 7.67
N THR A 17 18.04 -13.84 8.07
CA THR A 17 18.30 -14.99 7.19
C THR A 17 17.05 -15.46 6.44
N GLY A 18 15.92 -14.82 6.62
CA GLY A 18 14.67 -15.12 5.91
C GLY A 18 14.66 -14.58 4.48
N TYR A 19 14.24 -15.39 3.55
CA TYR A 19 13.87 -14.93 2.21
C TYR A 19 12.35 -14.81 2.13
N ILE A 20 11.86 -13.72 1.54
CA ILE A 20 10.50 -13.70 1.01
C ILE A 20 10.44 -14.84 0.00
N GLU A 21 9.48 -15.76 0.17
CA GLU A 21 9.37 -16.91 -0.72
C GLU A 21 9.28 -16.44 -2.17
N ASN A 22 10.27 -16.82 -2.91
CA ASN A 22 10.42 -16.93 -4.35
C ASN A 22 11.87 -16.62 -4.75
N SER A 23 12.51 -17.55 -5.39
CA SER A 23 13.91 -17.56 -5.79
C SER A 23 14.33 -16.46 -6.79
N GLY A 24 13.40 -15.58 -7.18
CA GLY A 24 13.71 -14.50 -8.10
C GLY A 24 13.13 -13.20 -7.60
N GLY A 25 13.79 -12.35 -6.93
CA GLY A 25 13.37 -11.05 -6.37
C GLY A 25 11.96 -10.56 -6.76
N ILE A 26 11.22 -10.07 -5.80
CA ILE A 26 9.89 -9.48 -5.97
C ILE A 26 10.01 -7.96 -5.89
N GLY A 27 9.39 -7.24 -6.84
CA GLY A 27 9.24 -5.80 -6.81
C GLY A 27 7.78 -5.37 -6.76
N SER A 28 7.52 -4.13 -6.36
CA SER A 28 6.19 -3.52 -6.37
C SER A 28 5.12 -4.32 -5.59
N HIS A 29 5.51 -4.98 -4.51
CA HIS A 29 4.64 -5.71 -3.59
C HIS A 29 3.95 -4.76 -2.62
N ALA A 30 2.87 -5.21 -2.00
CA ALA A 30 2.25 -4.51 -0.88
C ALA A 30 2.74 -5.07 0.45
N CYS A 31 2.90 -4.20 1.44
CA CYS A 31 3.29 -4.59 2.79
C CYS A 31 2.18 -4.27 3.79
N LEU A 32 1.93 -5.19 4.72
CA LEU A 32 1.02 -5.02 5.83
C LEU A 32 1.77 -5.29 7.13
N SER A 33 1.30 -4.73 8.25
CA SER A 33 1.87 -5.01 9.57
C SER A 33 0.76 -5.29 10.59
N ALA A 34 1.01 -6.22 11.50
CA ALA A 34 0.11 -6.55 12.60
C ALA A 34 0.90 -7.09 13.78
N GLY A 35 0.94 -6.34 14.87
CA GLY A 35 1.71 -6.72 16.05
C GLY A 35 3.18 -7.00 15.71
N ASP A 36 3.62 -8.22 16.01
CA ASP A 36 5.00 -8.66 15.80
C ASP A 36 5.28 -9.23 14.40
N TYR A 37 4.40 -8.98 13.44
CA TYR A 37 4.50 -9.55 12.11
C TYR A 37 4.38 -8.50 11.01
N GLY A 38 5.21 -8.65 9.97
CA GLY A 38 5.06 -8.02 8.67
C GLY A 38 4.59 -9.03 7.62
N TYR A 39 3.79 -8.60 6.67
CA TYR A 39 3.33 -9.42 5.55
C TYR A 39 3.73 -8.75 4.24
N VAL A 40 4.23 -9.52 3.30
CA VAL A 40 4.58 -9.08 1.95
C VAL A 40 3.68 -9.84 0.98
N CYS A 41 2.88 -9.12 0.22
CA CYS A 41 1.80 -9.69 -0.59
C CYS A 41 1.94 -9.33 -2.06
N GLY A 42 1.79 -10.31 -2.94
CA GLY A 42 1.83 -10.17 -4.38
C GLY A 42 3.16 -9.64 -4.92
N GLY A 43 3.10 -8.89 -6.01
CA GLY A 43 4.27 -8.26 -6.62
C GLY A 43 4.62 -8.78 -8.01
N TRP A 44 5.67 -8.21 -8.59
CA TRP A 44 6.23 -8.62 -9.88
C TRP A 44 7.51 -9.43 -9.65
N ARG A 45 7.59 -10.64 -10.20
CA ARG A 45 8.76 -11.53 -10.09
C ARG A 45 9.83 -11.16 -11.14
N SER A 46 11.08 -11.18 -10.75
CA SER A 46 12.21 -10.94 -11.69
C SER A 46 12.32 -11.99 -12.80
N THR A 47 11.77 -13.18 -12.57
CA THR A 47 11.66 -14.25 -13.58
C THR A 47 10.53 -14.03 -14.59
N GLY A 48 9.82 -12.92 -14.47
CA GLY A 48 8.65 -12.54 -15.27
C GLY A 48 7.35 -13.13 -14.72
N GLY A 49 6.35 -12.27 -14.60
CA GLY A 49 5.02 -12.64 -14.16
C GLY A 49 4.59 -12.00 -12.83
N LEU A 50 3.30 -12.05 -12.59
CA LEU A 50 2.68 -11.56 -11.37
C LEU A 50 2.69 -12.64 -10.30
N SER A 51 2.77 -12.23 -9.04
CA SER A 51 2.68 -13.13 -7.89
C SER A 51 1.35 -12.91 -7.15
N ASP A 52 0.80 -14.00 -6.66
CA ASP A 52 -0.27 -14.06 -5.67
C ASP A 52 0.22 -14.48 -4.29
N ASP A 53 1.54 -14.76 -4.16
CA ASP A 53 2.10 -15.24 -2.91
C ASP A 53 1.94 -14.21 -1.79
N ALA A 54 1.74 -14.70 -0.58
CA ALA A 54 1.88 -13.97 0.64
C ALA A 54 3.03 -14.57 1.47
N SER A 55 3.86 -13.72 2.05
CA SER A 55 4.94 -14.11 2.96
C SER A 55 4.78 -13.36 4.28
N LYS A 56 5.03 -14.03 5.38
CA LYS A 56 4.97 -13.48 6.74
C LYS A 56 6.37 -13.45 7.34
N VAL A 57 6.70 -12.36 7.97
CA VAL A 57 7.98 -12.15 8.66
C VAL A 57 7.71 -11.81 10.11
N SER A 58 8.31 -12.54 11.05
CA SER A 58 8.30 -12.17 12.45
C SER A 58 9.34 -11.10 12.72
N THR A 59 8.93 -9.97 13.30
CA THR A 59 9.84 -8.89 13.71
C THR A 59 10.56 -9.19 15.02
N VAL A 60 10.13 -10.22 15.74
CA VAL A 60 10.74 -10.66 17.01
C VAL A 60 11.82 -11.71 16.77
N SER A 61 11.54 -12.73 15.95
CA SER A 61 12.46 -13.84 15.70
C SER A 61 13.22 -13.74 14.38
N ASP A 62 12.92 -12.71 13.58
CA ASP A 62 13.50 -12.52 12.24
C ASP A 62 13.30 -13.74 11.31
N SER A 63 12.26 -14.53 11.57
CA SER A 63 11.91 -15.71 10.78
C SER A 63 10.80 -15.40 9.79
N ASN A 64 10.81 -16.09 8.66
CA ASN A 64 9.72 -16.03 7.69
C ASN A 64 8.90 -17.32 7.70
N SER A 65 7.66 -17.20 7.29
CA SER A 65 6.73 -18.31 7.07
C SER A 65 5.74 -17.93 5.98
N THR A 66 5.05 -18.92 5.46
CA THR A 66 3.95 -18.70 4.51
C THR A 66 2.65 -18.63 5.31
N PRO A 67 1.79 -17.61 5.11
CA PRO A 67 0.43 -17.61 5.61
C PRO A 67 -0.36 -18.81 5.09
N SER A 68 -1.48 -19.10 5.72
CA SER A 68 -2.34 -20.24 5.32
C SER A 68 -3.04 -20.06 3.97
N SER A 69 -3.03 -18.86 3.41
CA SER A 69 -3.54 -18.62 2.05
C SER A 69 -2.85 -17.45 1.36
N ASP A 70 -2.72 -17.56 0.04
CA ASP A 70 -2.24 -16.52 -0.86
C ASP A 70 -3.36 -15.53 -1.23
N LEU A 71 -3.04 -14.54 -2.06
CA LEU A 71 -4.03 -13.65 -2.67
C LEU A 71 -4.97 -14.46 -3.58
N SER A 72 -6.17 -13.96 -3.79
CA SER A 72 -7.14 -14.62 -4.68
C SER A 72 -6.70 -14.60 -6.16
N ARG A 73 -5.72 -13.80 -6.49
CA ARG A 73 -5.11 -13.72 -7.83
C ARG A 73 -3.77 -12.98 -7.82
N PRO A 74 -2.91 -13.25 -8.81
CA PRO A 74 -1.66 -12.51 -9.00
C PRO A 74 -1.89 -11.02 -9.23
N CYS A 75 -1.18 -10.18 -8.47
CA CYS A 75 -1.34 -8.73 -8.52
C CYS A 75 -0.10 -7.98 -7.98
N TYR A 76 0.20 -6.78 -8.49
CA TYR A 76 1.22 -5.90 -7.96
C TYR A 76 0.76 -4.43 -7.91
N GLN A 77 1.51 -3.54 -7.23
CA GLN A 77 1.15 -2.14 -7.03
C GLN A 77 -0.22 -1.95 -6.34
N MET A 78 -0.51 -2.79 -5.38
CA MET A 78 -1.70 -2.69 -4.55
C MET A 78 -1.52 -1.63 -3.46
N ALA A 79 -2.62 -1.05 -3.00
CA ALA A 79 -2.68 -0.18 -1.83
C ALA A 79 -2.94 -1.00 -0.56
N PRO A 80 -1.97 -1.13 0.35
CA PRO A 80 -2.16 -1.82 1.61
C PRO A 80 -2.85 -0.92 2.64
N ALA A 81 -3.68 -1.50 3.50
CA ALA A 81 -4.25 -0.85 4.67
C ALA A 81 -4.53 -1.88 5.78
N THR A 82 -4.66 -1.43 7.03
CA THR A 82 -4.91 -2.33 8.17
C THR A 82 -5.82 -1.68 9.22
N ASP A 83 -6.64 -2.50 9.87
CA ASP A 83 -7.39 -2.16 11.08
C ASP A 83 -6.80 -2.85 12.34
N ASN A 84 -5.58 -3.39 12.23
CA ASN A 84 -4.87 -4.19 13.23
C ASN A 84 -5.45 -5.62 13.47
N VAL A 85 -6.61 -5.93 12.93
CA VAL A 85 -7.23 -7.26 12.96
C VAL A 85 -7.14 -7.93 11.58
N HIS A 86 -7.28 -7.08 10.56
CA HIS A 86 -7.24 -7.50 9.16
C HIS A 86 -6.27 -6.62 8.36
N GLY A 87 -5.62 -7.24 7.38
CA GLY A 87 -4.97 -6.56 6.28
C GLY A 87 -5.92 -6.43 5.09
N TYR A 88 -5.89 -5.28 4.44
CA TYR A 88 -6.67 -4.97 3.25
C TYR A 88 -5.72 -4.64 2.11
N LEU A 89 -5.99 -5.19 0.94
CA LEU A 89 -5.22 -4.98 -0.27
C LEU A 89 -6.18 -4.51 -1.37
N ALA A 90 -6.03 -3.29 -1.78
CA ALA A 90 -6.95 -2.69 -2.74
C ALA A 90 -6.27 -2.37 -4.07
N ASN A 91 -7.03 -2.46 -5.16
CA ASN A 91 -6.60 -2.14 -6.52
C ASN A 91 -5.49 -3.07 -7.05
N GLY A 92 -4.54 -2.48 -7.77
CA GLY A 92 -3.35 -3.12 -8.31
C GLY A 92 -3.47 -3.55 -9.77
N TYR A 93 -2.34 -3.90 -10.35
CA TYR A 93 -2.23 -4.37 -11.74
C TYR A 93 -2.30 -5.90 -11.80
N ILE A 94 -3.17 -6.44 -12.65
CA ILE A 94 -3.45 -7.88 -12.77
C ILE A 94 -3.03 -8.48 -14.13
N GLY A 95 -2.50 -7.65 -15.02
CA GLY A 95 -2.23 -8.06 -16.41
C GLY A 95 -3.51 -8.14 -17.26
N GLY A 96 -3.33 -8.25 -18.55
CA GLY A 96 -4.48 -8.35 -19.49
C GLY A 96 -5.19 -7.03 -19.74
N SER A 97 -6.47 -7.10 -20.10
CA SER A 97 -7.31 -5.91 -20.35
C SER A 97 -8.71 -6.16 -19.76
N PRO A 98 -9.19 -5.32 -18.84
CA PRO A 98 -8.49 -4.18 -18.23
C PRO A 98 -7.34 -4.64 -17.31
N ALA A 99 -6.21 -3.90 -17.38
CA ALA A 99 -5.00 -4.27 -16.65
C ALA A 99 -5.05 -3.97 -15.15
N GLY A 100 -5.88 -3.03 -14.71
CA GLY A 100 -6.04 -2.65 -13.32
C GLY A 100 -7.20 -3.36 -12.62
N SER A 101 -7.05 -3.55 -11.32
CA SER A 101 -8.07 -4.10 -10.44
C SER A 101 -8.81 -2.99 -9.70
N THR A 102 -10.10 -3.21 -9.45
CA THR A 102 -10.90 -2.38 -8.54
C THR A 102 -11.13 -3.07 -7.19
N ARG A 103 -10.67 -4.31 -7.04
CA ARG A 103 -10.98 -5.17 -5.89
C ARG A 103 -10.34 -4.68 -4.61
N ILE A 104 -11.04 -4.97 -3.51
CA ILE A 104 -10.50 -4.94 -2.16
C ILE A 104 -10.52 -6.39 -1.67
N GLU A 105 -9.35 -6.93 -1.33
CA GLU A 105 -9.20 -8.22 -0.66
C GLU A 105 -8.92 -8.01 0.82
N ARG A 106 -9.33 -8.96 1.64
CA ARG A 106 -9.12 -8.91 3.09
C ARG A 106 -8.49 -10.19 3.60
N MET A 107 -7.40 -10.07 4.35
CA MET A 107 -6.75 -11.16 5.06
C MET A 107 -6.95 -10.98 6.58
N SER A 108 -7.38 -12.03 7.28
CA SER A 108 -7.41 -12.04 8.74
C SER A 108 -6.01 -12.35 9.27
N PHE A 109 -5.47 -11.50 10.15
CA PHE A 109 -4.16 -11.78 10.77
C PHE A 109 -4.19 -12.93 11.77
N ALA A 110 -5.34 -13.16 12.42
CA ALA A 110 -5.47 -14.24 13.41
C ALA A 110 -5.51 -15.63 12.79
N SER A 111 -6.17 -15.80 11.64
CA SER A 111 -6.28 -17.08 10.93
C SER A 111 -5.35 -17.20 9.73
N GLU A 112 -4.77 -16.08 9.30
CA GLU A 112 -3.93 -15.96 8.09
C GLU A 112 -4.66 -16.39 6.81
N VAL A 113 -5.99 -16.31 6.82
CA VAL A 113 -6.84 -16.67 5.69
C VAL A 113 -7.24 -15.41 4.93
N ASN A 114 -7.01 -15.43 3.62
CA ASN A 114 -7.55 -14.44 2.70
C ASN A 114 -9.04 -14.73 2.46
N SER A 115 -9.90 -13.78 2.81
CA SER A 115 -11.35 -13.87 2.57
C SER A 115 -11.73 -13.64 1.11
N GLY A 116 -10.75 -13.35 0.24
CA GLY A 116 -10.99 -12.97 -1.15
C GLY A 116 -11.56 -11.55 -1.27
N GLU A 117 -12.26 -11.31 -2.36
CA GLU A 117 -12.88 -10.01 -2.64
C GLU A 117 -14.01 -9.70 -1.67
N ILE A 118 -13.88 -8.56 -1.00
CA ILE A 118 -14.91 -8.05 -0.07
C ILE A 118 -15.61 -6.78 -0.59
N GLY A 119 -15.13 -6.20 -1.68
CA GLY A 119 -15.68 -5.00 -2.30
C GLY A 119 -14.81 -4.47 -3.43
N ASN A 120 -15.20 -3.32 -3.97
CA ASN A 120 -14.53 -2.66 -5.07
C ASN A 120 -14.32 -1.17 -4.78
N THR A 121 -13.23 -0.58 -5.27
CA THR A 121 -12.88 0.82 -5.01
C THR A 121 -13.44 1.82 -6.01
N ALA A 122 -13.67 1.44 -7.25
CA ALA A 122 -14.17 2.30 -8.32
C ALA A 122 -14.61 1.49 -9.53
N SER A 123 -15.19 2.19 -10.53
CA SER A 123 -15.60 1.61 -11.81
C SER A 123 -14.46 1.34 -12.80
N GLU A 124 -13.25 1.85 -12.52
CA GLU A 124 -12.07 1.69 -13.37
C GLU A 124 -10.96 0.96 -12.62
N GLY A 125 -10.18 0.13 -13.33
CA GLY A 125 -9.01 -0.52 -12.77
C GLY A 125 -7.94 0.50 -12.40
N LEU A 126 -7.44 0.43 -11.17
CA LEU A 126 -6.49 1.38 -10.59
C LEU A 126 -5.16 0.69 -10.27
N THR A 127 -4.06 1.42 -10.46
CA THR A 127 -2.68 0.95 -10.18
C THR A 127 -1.83 2.04 -9.55
N GLY A 128 -0.61 1.70 -9.14
CA GLY A 128 0.36 2.66 -8.60
C GLY A 128 -0.08 3.28 -7.29
N SER A 129 -0.86 2.54 -6.53
CA SER A 129 -1.51 3.03 -5.32
C SER A 129 -0.64 2.78 -4.09
N SER A 130 -0.70 3.72 -3.17
CA SER A 130 -0.22 3.57 -1.80
C SER A 130 -1.41 3.63 -0.85
N GLY A 131 -1.28 3.07 0.34
CA GLY A 131 -2.38 2.99 1.29
C GLY A 131 -2.08 3.73 2.60
N ILE A 132 -3.11 4.29 3.19
CA ILE A 132 -3.06 4.94 4.51
C ILE A 132 -4.22 4.43 5.33
N SER A 133 -3.99 4.12 6.60
CA SER A 133 -5.00 3.61 7.52
C SER A 133 -5.29 4.62 8.63
N SER A 134 -6.57 4.84 8.89
CA SER A 134 -7.05 5.31 10.20
C SER A 134 -7.56 4.12 11.01
N SER A 135 -8.05 4.33 12.22
CA SER A 135 -8.69 3.27 13.02
C SER A 135 -9.97 2.69 12.39
N THR A 136 -10.58 3.37 11.43
CA THR A 136 -11.90 3.01 10.88
C THR A 136 -11.97 2.95 9.36
N HIS A 137 -11.02 3.56 8.67
CA HIS A 137 -11.03 3.68 7.21
C HIS A 137 -9.64 3.51 6.61
N ALA A 138 -9.62 2.98 5.39
CA ALA A 138 -8.48 3.09 4.50
C ALA A 138 -8.65 4.27 3.52
N TYR A 139 -7.52 4.87 3.16
CA TYR A 139 -7.42 5.93 2.17
C TYR A 139 -6.39 5.50 1.12
N ILE A 140 -6.76 5.65 -0.15
CA ILE A 140 -5.91 5.31 -1.30
C ILE A 140 -5.72 6.58 -2.10
N PRO A 141 -4.66 7.36 -1.84
CA PRO A 141 -4.38 8.61 -2.53
C PRO A 141 -3.66 8.40 -3.86
N GLY A 142 -3.81 9.34 -4.79
CA GLY A 142 -3.01 9.47 -5.98
C GLY A 142 -3.03 8.23 -6.88
N ILE A 143 -4.20 7.90 -7.39
CA ILE A 143 -4.47 6.70 -8.16
C ILE A 143 -4.19 6.94 -9.64
N GLN A 144 -3.66 5.93 -10.32
CA GLN A 144 -3.54 5.90 -11.78
C GLN A 144 -4.57 4.95 -12.37
N SER A 145 -5.35 5.40 -13.37
CA SER A 145 -6.15 4.50 -14.19
C SER A 145 -5.24 3.63 -15.06
N ALA A 146 -5.38 2.32 -14.94
CA ALA A 146 -4.66 1.38 -15.79
C ALA A 146 -5.17 1.37 -17.25
N VAL A 147 -6.36 1.90 -17.48
CA VAL A 147 -7.00 1.95 -18.81
C VAL A 147 -6.61 3.20 -19.58
N THR A 148 -6.68 4.36 -18.94
CA THR A 148 -6.49 5.66 -19.58
C THR A 148 -5.14 6.30 -19.28
N SER A 149 -4.35 5.71 -18.36
CA SER A 149 -3.11 6.28 -17.83
C SER A 149 -3.30 7.68 -17.21
N VAL A 150 -4.52 8.06 -16.89
CA VAL A 150 -4.84 9.32 -16.20
C VAL A 150 -4.50 9.16 -14.72
N HIS A 151 -3.87 10.18 -14.14
CA HIS A 151 -3.63 10.28 -12.72
C HIS A 151 -4.71 11.13 -12.07
N TYR A 152 -5.10 10.72 -10.87
CA TYR A 152 -6.13 11.41 -10.11
C TYR A 152 -5.53 12.02 -8.85
N SER A 153 -5.87 13.28 -8.59
CA SER A 153 -5.46 13.98 -7.36
C SER A 153 -6.34 13.65 -6.15
N HIS A 154 -7.40 12.90 -6.32
CA HIS A 154 -8.26 12.50 -5.21
C HIS A 154 -7.80 11.19 -4.53
N ALA A 155 -8.33 10.91 -3.36
CA ALA A 155 -8.20 9.62 -2.71
C ALA A 155 -9.53 8.86 -2.71
N VAL A 156 -9.46 7.55 -2.83
CA VAL A 156 -10.58 6.67 -2.51
C VAL A 156 -10.54 6.37 -1.01
N LYS A 157 -11.70 6.43 -0.36
CA LYS A 157 -11.87 6.06 1.04
C LYS A 157 -12.85 4.91 1.16
N TYR A 158 -12.54 3.91 1.98
CA TYR A 158 -13.49 2.85 2.34
C TYR A 158 -13.45 2.54 3.84
N ALA A 159 -14.60 2.15 4.39
CA ALA A 159 -14.74 1.81 5.79
C ALA A 159 -14.42 0.33 6.02
N PHE A 160 -13.60 0.03 7.03
CA PHE A 160 -13.29 -1.35 7.41
C PHE A 160 -14.52 -2.15 7.86
N ALA A 161 -15.42 -1.51 8.61
CA ALA A 161 -16.60 -2.17 9.16
C ALA A 161 -17.62 -2.63 8.11
N SER A 162 -17.78 -1.88 7.02
CA SER A 162 -18.79 -2.19 5.99
C SER A 162 -18.22 -2.90 4.77
N SER A 163 -16.90 -2.95 4.65
CA SER A 163 -16.21 -3.43 3.44
C SER A 163 -16.70 -2.73 2.16
N GLY A 164 -17.38 -1.59 2.32
CA GLY A 164 -17.98 -0.83 1.25
C GLY A 164 -17.25 0.48 0.98
N ILE A 165 -17.27 0.91 -0.27
CA ILE A 165 -16.79 2.22 -0.66
C ILE A 165 -17.71 3.26 -0.03
N THR A 166 -17.17 4.14 0.79
CA THR A 166 -17.94 5.22 1.38
C THR A 166 -17.89 6.50 0.54
N THR A 167 -16.80 6.71 -0.20
CA THR A 167 -16.70 7.84 -1.14
C THR A 167 -15.61 7.61 -2.18
N SER A 168 -15.82 8.10 -3.39
CA SER A 168 -14.80 8.14 -4.45
C SER A 168 -13.82 9.31 -4.31
N ASN A 169 -14.13 10.31 -3.48
CA ASN A 169 -13.33 11.53 -3.32
C ASN A 169 -13.19 11.89 -1.83
N ALA A 170 -12.23 11.24 -1.14
CA ALA A 170 -11.99 11.53 0.28
C ALA A 170 -11.39 12.93 0.50
N PHE A 171 -10.64 13.45 -0.46
CA PHE A 171 -10.09 14.81 -0.38
C PHE A 171 -10.89 15.74 -1.28
N ALA A 172 -11.78 16.52 -0.72
CA ALA A 172 -12.63 17.43 -1.47
C ALA A 172 -11.83 18.47 -2.31
N GLN A 173 -10.59 18.73 -1.95
CA GLN A 173 -9.69 19.65 -2.65
C GLN A 173 -8.59 18.95 -3.48
N GLY A 174 -8.58 17.61 -3.49
CA GLY A 174 -7.52 16.83 -4.12
C GLY A 174 -6.18 16.87 -3.37
N LEU A 175 -5.17 16.21 -3.93
CA LEU A 175 -3.78 16.34 -3.51
C LEU A 175 -3.24 17.71 -3.96
N VAL A 176 -2.18 18.19 -3.31
CA VAL A 176 -1.50 19.44 -3.68
C VAL A 176 -1.00 19.40 -5.14
N SER A 177 -0.76 18.21 -5.67
CA SER A 177 -0.47 17.97 -7.10
C SER A 177 -0.89 16.56 -7.50
N ASP A 178 -1.20 16.37 -8.79
CA ASP A 178 -1.48 15.06 -9.37
C ASP A 178 -0.21 14.21 -9.34
N ARG A 179 -0.08 13.37 -8.32
CA ARG A 179 1.09 12.50 -8.09
C ARG A 179 0.65 11.08 -7.82
N PHE A 180 1.53 10.14 -8.09
CA PHE A 180 1.39 8.72 -7.78
C PHE A 180 2.70 8.15 -7.23
N SER A 181 2.70 6.90 -6.81
CA SER A 181 3.88 6.20 -6.25
C SER A 181 4.51 6.96 -5.07
N PHE A 182 3.69 7.37 -4.13
CA PHE A 182 4.14 7.98 -2.86
C PHE A 182 4.73 6.92 -1.92
N GLY A 183 5.52 7.40 -0.95
CA GLY A 183 5.61 6.74 0.34
C GLY A 183 4.49 7.24 1.25
N CYS A 184 3.80 6.34 1.89
CA CYS A 184 2.72 6.65 2.81
C CYS A 184 3.07 6.26 4.25
N ALA A 185 2.56 7.04 5.20
CA ALA A 185 2.61 6.72 6.62
C ALA A 185 1.34 7.20 7.30
N SER A 186 1.01 6.63 8.44
CA SER A 186 -0.12 7.05 9.26
C SER A 186 0.27 7.21 10.72
N SER A 187 -0.40 8.15 11.39
CA SER A 187 -0.48 8.23 12.84
C SER A 187 -1.93 7.92 13.27
N THR A 188 -2.21 8.01 14.55
CA THR A 188 -3.58 7.85 15.06
C THR A 188 -4.57 8.90 14.57
N SER A 189 -4.10 10.07 14.11
CA SER A 189 -4.95 11.21 13.74
C SER A 189 -4.74 11.75 12.33
N ALA A 190 -3.66 11.37 11.66
CA ALA A 190 -3.29 11.94 10.36
C ALA A 190 -2.64 10.91 9.43
N GLY A 191 -2.82 11.12 8.14
CA GLY A 191 -2.08 10.46 7.07
C GLY A 191 -1.00 11.38 6.50
N PHE A 192 0.10 10.79 6.05
CA PHE A 192 1.25 11.47 5.45
C PHE A 192 1.55 10.87 4.08
N LEU A 193 1.88 11.75 3.14
CA LEU A 193 2.25 11.40 1.77
C LEU A 193 3.58 12.06 1.44
N ALA A 194 4.57 11.26 1.15
CA ALA A 194 5.91 11.76 0.86
C ALA A 194 6.31 11.49 -0.58
N MET A 195 6.95 12.47 -1.22
CA MET A 195 7.52 12.34 -2.56
C MET A 195 6.47 12.07 -3.66
N GLY A 196 6.72 11.11 -4.55
CA GLY A 196 5.87 10.76 -5.69
C GLY A 196 6.27 11.47 -6.99
N ALA A 197 5.61 11.08 -8.09
CA ALA A 197 5.86 11.66 -9.41
C ALA A 197 4.58 12.00 -10.17
N THR A 198 4.65 12.94 -11.11
CA THR A 198 3.58 13.24 -12.06
C THR A 198 3.66 12.34 -13.29
N THR A 199 2.65 12.43 -14.15
CA THR A 199 2.62 11.81 -15.49
C THR A 199 3.83 12.14 -16.36
N THR A 200 4.37 13.35 -16.21
CA THR A 200 5.55 13.83 -16.95
C THR A 200 6.86 13.40 -16.28
N ASN A 201 6.79 12.51 -15.30
CA ASN A 201 7.94 11.99 -14.56
C ASN A 201 8.66 13.06 -13.69
N THR A 202 8.02 14.17 -13.41
CA THR A 202 8.52 15.16 -12.44
C THR A 202 8.39 14.58 -11.05
N GLN A 203 9.52 14.38 -10.38
CA GLN A 203 9.57 13.84 -9.01
C GLN A 203 9.55 14.97 -8.00
N TYR A 204 8.92 14.72 -6.86
CA TYR A 204 8.77 15.65 -5.76
C TYR A 204 9.54 15.18 -4.53
N ASN A 205 9.85 16.14 -3.66
CA ASN A 205 10.40 15.91 -2.32
C ASN A 205 9.48 16.41 -1.21
N THR A 206 8.27 16.83 -1.55
CA THR A 206 7.29 17.34 -0.58
C THR A 206 6.75 16.25 0.32
N VAL A 207 6.40 16.63 1.53
CA VAL A 207 5.63 15.83 2.48
C VAL A 207 4.31 16.55 2.73
N ASP A 208 3.22 15.89 2.39
CA ASP A 208 1.88 16.39 2.58
C ASP A 208 1.17 15.61 3.71
N THR A 209 0.24 16.25 4.40
CA THR A 209 -0.55 15.63 5.46
C THR A 209 -2.02 15.99 5.35
N PHE A 210 -2.88 15.10 5.82
CA PHE A 210 -4.31 15.35 6.03
C PHE A 210 -4.77 14.76 7.37
N LEU A 211 -5.80 15.36 7.95
CA LEU A 211 -6.37 14.89 9.21
C LEU A 211 -7.53 13.93 8.95
N PHE A 212 -7.53 12.78 9.61
CA PHE A 212 -8.62 11.80 9.48
C PHE A 212 -9.98 12.32 9.93
N ALA A 213 -10.00 13.28 10.87
CA ALA A 213 -11.24 13.84 11.40
C ALA A 213 -11.99 14.74 10.41
N SER A 214 -11.30 15.34 9.45
CA SER A 214 -11.90 16.32 8.52
C SER A 214 -12.02 15.84 7.08
N ASP A 215 -11.22 14.87 6.68
CA ASP A 215 -11.07 14.40 5.30
C ASP A 215 -10.77 15.51 4.27
N THR A 216 -10.36 16.69 4.72
CA THR A 216 -10.52 17.88 3.87
C THR A 216 -9.23 18.49 3.40
N ALA A 217 -8.16 18.45 4.01
CA ALA A 217 -7.04 19.28 3.59
C ALA A 217 -5.75 18.51 3.51
N VAL A 218 -5.24 18.39 2.31
CA VAL A 218 -3.85 18.05 2.10
C VAL A 218 -3.05 19.34 2.15
N SER A 219 -2.19 19.48 3.15
CA SER A 219 -1.28 20.62 3.30
C SER A 219 0.15 20.13 3.26
N ASN A 220 1.00 20.89 2.57
CA ASN A 220 2.44 20.66 2.59
C ASN A 220 2.99 21.01 3.98
N ILE A 221 3.70 20.07 4.61
CA ILE A 221 4.31 20.26 5.94
C ILE A 221 5.84 20.31 5.89
N GLY A 222 6.43 20.10 4.72
CA GLY A 222 7.88 20.15 4.57
C GLY A 222 8.39 19.46 3.31
N THR A 223 9.70 19.37 3.23
CA THR A 223 10.40 18.75 2.11
C THR A 223 11.49 17.80 2.61
N LEU A 224 11.73 16.75 1.87
CA LEU A 224 12.83 15.83 2.06
C LEU A 224 14.07 16.30 1.29
N SER A 225 15.22 15.77 1.63
CA SER A 225 16.51 16.18 1.02
C SER A 225 16.66 15.78 -0.45
N ARG A 226 15.80 14.86 -0.93
CA ARG A 226 15.83 14.34 -2.33
C ARG A 226 14.44 14.19 -2.87
N ASN A 227 14.30 14.32 -4.18
CA ASN A 227 13.11 13.92 -4.92
C ASN A 227 13.10 12.39 -5.09
N GLY A 228 11.91 11.79 -5.15
CA GLY A 228 11.78 10.36 -5.37
C GLY A 228 10.37 9.91 -5.68
N ARG A 229 10.26 8.64 -6.06
CA ARG A 229 9.01 7.89 -6.26
C ARG A 229 9.25 6.41 -5.94
N ASP A 230 8.20 5.61 -5.97
CA ASP A 230 8.23 4.16 -5.70
C ASP A 230 8.83 3.85 -4.32
N ILE A 231 8.37 4.59 -3.31
CA ILE A 231 8.87 4.53 -1.94
C ILE A 231 8.00 3.58 -1.15
N ALA A 232 8.60 2.86 -0.22
CA ALA A 232 7.89 1.94 0.66
C ALA A 232 6.98 2.68 1.65
N ASP A 233 5.85 2.07 1.97
CA ASP A 233 4.91 2.54 2.97
C ASP A 233 5.36 2.12 4.38
N ALA A 234 5.04 2.95 5.37
CA ALA A 234 5.26 2.67 6.78
C ALA A 234 3.97 2.93 7.58
N HIS A 235 3.57 1.97 8.40
CA HIS A 235 2.38 2.07 9.25
C HIS A 235 2.74 1.81 10.71
N VAL A 236 2.11 2.55 11.61
CA VAL A 236 2.25 2.42 13.06
C VAL A 236 0.99 1.82 13.64
#